data_6fa0d070c3c432a9f36813e1fcd488d4
#
_entry.id   6fa0d070c3c432a9f36813e1fcd488d4
#
_cell.length_a   1.000
_cell.length_b   1.000
_cell.length_c   1.000
_cell.angle_alpha   90.00
_cell.angle_beta   90.00
_cell.angle_gamma   90.00
#
_symmetry.space_group_name_H-M   'P 1'
#
loop_
_entity.id
_entity.type
_entity.pdbx_description
1 polymer ?
#
loop_
_entity_poly.entity_id
_entity_poly.type
_entity_poly.pdbx_seq_one_letter_code
_entity_poly.pdbx_strand_id
1 'polypeptide(L)'
;MTAKERYEYAKEKYAQIAVDIDAAINKTSEIRVSMHCWQGDDVAGFDRKGTLSGGIQTTGNYPYKAKTPEQLMSDIEKVFSYVPGKHKLNLHASYAIFNEGEWVDRDRLEPRHFRKWIDFAKKNGIGLDFNPTMFAHPKAENGTLSSEDSEVRQFWIDHCIACIRISEYFAEETGIPCLMNIWIPDGLKDVPMDRRGPRARLKDSLDRILAAGYDKDKVYIAVESKVFGIGVESYTVGSHEFYMNYAAQNDLMCLIDTGHFHPTENVADKISSMLLFFDKMALHLSRPVRWDSDHVIIFNDDLREIAQEIVKNDAKKLLIATDYFDASINRIAAWTNGMRSLEKALLYANLQPNTKLAKLQEARDFTSAMSLSEASKMMPFGDVWDYYCEQHGVLPEMQWYDDCKRYEKEVLSVR
;
A
#
# COMPACT_ATOMS: atom_id res chain seq x y z
N MET A 1 -22.68 -5.17 29.11
CA MET A 1 -21.77 -4.00 29.12
C MET A 1 -21.83 -3.32 27.76
N THR A 2 -22.03 -2.02 27.71
CA THR A 2 -21.90 -1.21 26.48
C THR A 2 -20.44 -1.17 26.02
N ALA A 3 -20.17 -0.75 24.79
CA ALA A 3 -18.78 -0.57 24.31
C ALA A 3 -18.03 0.42 25.21
N LYS A 4 -18.67 1.50 25.64
CA LYS A 4 -18.08 2.48 26.56
C LYS A 4 -17.71 1.87 27.93
N GLU A 5 -18.58 1.04 28.52
CA GLU A 5 -18.27 0.39 29.80
C GLU A 5 -17.10 -0.58 29.70
N ARG A 6 -17.00 -1.33 28.58
CA ARG A 6 -15.84 -2.21 28.29
C ARG A 6 -14.57 -1.40 28.06
N TYR A 7 -14.68 -0.26 27.39
CA TYR A 7 -13.57 0.66 27.20
C TYR A 7 -13.03 1.22 28.50
N GLU A 8 -13.89 1.66 29.44
CA GLU A 8 -13.42 2.14 30.76
C GLU A 8 -12.72 1.03 31.53
N TYR A 9 -13.22 -0.21 31.48
CA TYR A 9 -12.53 -1.35 32.08
C TYR A 9 -11.16 -1.58 31.42
N ALA A 10 -11.08 -1.53 30.09
CA ALA A 10 -9.82 -1.65 29.37
C ALA A 10 -8.82 -0.56 29.78
N LYS A 11 -9.29 0.68 29.96
CA LYS A 11 -8.48 1.82 30.40
C LYS A 11 -7.82 1.57 31.76
N GLU A 12 -8.56 1.03 32.72
CA GLU A 12 -7.99 0.64 34.02
C GLU A 12 -6.91 -0.45 33.89
N LYS A 13 -7.11 -1.42 33.01
CA LYS A 13 -6.15 -2.51 32.79
C LYS A 13 -4.86 -2.02 32.12
N TYR A 14 -4.96 -1.24 31.07
CA TYR A 14 -3.79 -0.69 30.36
C TYR A 14 -3.00 0.31 31.23
N ALA A 15 -3.66 1.05 32.13
CA ALA A 15 -3.00 1.93 33.07
C ALA A 15 -2.04 1.16 34.01
N GLN A 16 -2.30 -0.12 34.34
CA GLN A 16 -1.43 -0.97 35.16
C GLN A 16 -0.08 -1.25 34.51
N ILE A 17 -0.01 -1.17 33.18
CA ILE A 17 1.24 -1.30 32.41
C ILE A 17 1.74 0.04 31.89
N ALA A 18 1.22 1.15 32.41
CA ALA A 18 1.58 2.52 32.06
C ALA A 18 1.28 2.88 30.58
N VAL A 19 0.16 2.44 30.06
CA VAL A 19 -0.34 2.79 28.71
C VAL A 19 -1.57 3.66 28.86
N ASP A 20 -1.56 4.81 28.18
CA ASP A 20 -2.68 5.72 27.99
C ASP A 20 -3.43 5.37 26.71
N ILE A 21 -4.63 4.81 26.85
CA ILE A 21 -5.44 4.37 25.71
C ILE A 21 -5.92 5.57 24.87
N ASP A 22 -6.32 6.68 25.50
CA ASP A 22 -6.79 7.86 24.78
C ASP A 22 -5.69 8.42 23.87
N ALA A 23 -4.46 8.49 24.39
CA ALA A 23 -3.30 8.89 23.62
C ALA A 23 -2.98 7.89 22.49
N ALA A 24 -3.14 6.58 22.73
CA ALA A 24 -2.92 5.55 21.73
C ALA A 24 -3.94 5.65 20.58
N ILE A 25 -5.22 5.80 20.87
CA ILE A 25 -6.29 6.01 19.89
C ILE A 25 -6.02 7.27 19.06
N ASN A 26 -5.72 8.40 19.72
CA ASN A 26 -5.44 9.64 19.02
C ASN A 26 -4.25 9.52 18.06
N LYS A 27 -3.15 8.88 18.48
CA LYS A 27 -1.99 8.64 17.62
C LYS A 27 -2.34 7.75 16.43
N THR A 28 -3.12 6.68 16.64
CA THR A 28 -3.56 5.80 15.55
C THR A 28 -4.43 6.54 14.55
N SER A 29 -5.39 7.34 15.03
CA SER A 29 -6.30 8.13 14.18
C SER A 29 -5.58 9.18 13.31
N GLU A 30 -4.34 9.56 13.64
CA GLU A 30 -3.52 10.47 12.81
C GLU A 30 -2.75 9.75 11.70
N ILE A 31 -2.60 8.44 11.77
CA ILE A 31 -1.92 7.65 10.73
C ILE A 31 -2.87 7.48 9.55
N ARG A 32 -2.38 7.81 8.36
CA ARG A 32 -3.16 7.71 7.14
C ARG A 32 -2.71 6.49 6.34
N VAL A 33 -3.65 5.64 5.96
CA VAL A 33 -3.40 4.44 5.16
C VAL A 33 -3.97 4.60 3.77
N SER A 34 -3.16 4.32 2.76
CA SER A 34 -3.54 4.37 1.34
C SER A 34 -4.02 2.98 0.89
N MET A 35 -5.31 2.88 0.56
CA MET A 35 -5.89 1.63 0.06
C MET A 35 -5.73 1.55 -1.46
N HIS A 36 -5.19 0.46 -1.95
CA HIS A 36 -5.08 0.18 -3.39
C HIS A 36 -6.46 -0.08 -4.03
N CYS A 37 -6.68 0.40 -5.25
CA CYS A 37 -7.98 0.24 -5.92
C CYS A 37 -8.16 -1.10 -6.66
N TRP A 38 -7.07 -1.80 -6.95
CA TRP A 38 -7.04 -2.94 -7.88
C TRP A 38 -7.51 -4.28 -7.31
N GLN A 39 -7.81 -4.37 -6.01
CA GLN A 39 -8.48 -5.53 -5.43
C GLN A 39 -9.91 -5.71 -5.96
N GLY A 40 -10.62 -4.64 -6.34
CA GLY A 40 -12.04 -4.70 -6.67
C GLY A 40 -12.36 -5.22 -8.07
N ASP A 41 -11.42 -5.08 -8.99
CA ASP A 41 -11.57 -5.41 -10.41
C ASP A 41 -10.54 -6.43 -10.93
N ASP A 42 -9.76 -7.06 -10.02
CA ASP A 42 -8.70 -8.02 -10.36
C ASP A 42 -7.59 -7.39 -11.23
N VAL A 43 -7.17 -6.19 -10.87
CA VAL A 43 -6.11 -5.44 -11.56
C VAL A 43 -6.41 -5.15 -13.04
N ALA A 44 -7.68 -5.14 -13.43
CA ALA A 44 -8.05 -4.99 -14.85
C ALA A 44 -7.81 -3.56 -15.38
N GLY A 45 -8.15 -2.54 -14.58
CA GLY A 45 -8.11 -1.15 -15.01
C GLY A 45 -9.18 -0.83 -16.07
N PHE A 46 -9.12 0.39 -16.62
CA PHE A 46 -10.13 0.88 -17.58
C PHE A 46 -9.53 1.43 -18.88
N ASP A 47 -8.21 1.50 -18.99
CA ASP A 47 -7.54 2.10 -20.16
C ASP A 47 -7.50 1.17 -21.39
N ARG A 48 -7.43 -0.14 -21.17
CA ARG A 48 -7.28 -1.14 -22.23
C ARG A 48 -8.03 -2.43 -21.89
N LYS A 49 -8.44 -3.13 -22.94
CA LYS A 49 -8.88 -4.53 -22.82
C LYS A 49 -7.69 -5.43 -23.12
N GLY A 50 -7.30 -6.29 -22.20
CA GLY A 50 -6.15 -7.18 -22.36
C GLY A 50 -6.01 -8.15 -21.20
N THR A 51 -5.01 -9.01 -21.28
CA THR A 51 -4.60 -9.94 -20.22
C THR A 51 -3.50 -9.32 -19.38
N LEU A 52 -3.46 -9.66 -18.10
CA LEU A 52 -2.37 -9.28 -17.21
C LEU A 52 -1.03 -9.85 -17.73
N SER A 53 0.04 -9.12 -17.50
CA SER A 53 1.40 -9.50 -17.87
C SER A 53 2.39 -8.96 -16.83
N GLY A 54 3.70 -9.14 -17.06
CA GLY A 54 4.73 -8.65 -16.14
C GLY A 54 4.82 -9.43 -14.83
N GLY A 55 4.36 -10.69 -14.83
CA GLY A 55 4.35 -11.55 -13.65
C GLY A 55 3.19 -11.29 -12.69
N ILE A 56 2.29 -10.36 -13.02
CA ILE A 56 1.08 -10.09 -12.22
C ILE A 56 -0.01 -11.08 -12.61
N GLN A 57 -0.52 -11.80 -11.62
CA GLN A 57 -1.62 -12.75 -11.79
C GLN A 57 -2.62 -12.62 -10.65
N THR A 58 -3.90 -12.57 -10.99
CA THR A 58 -4.98 -12.74 -10.02
C THR A 58 -5.48 -14.17 -10.06
N THR A 59 -5.57 -14.81 -8.89
CA THR A 59 -6.02 -16.20 -8.77
C THR A 59 -7.35 -16.28 -8.05
N GLY A 60 -8.27 -17.04 -8.65
CA GLY A 60 -9.60 -17.23 -8.11
C GLY A 60 -10.70 -16.95 -9.13
N ASN A 61 -11.91 -17.30 -8.75
CA ASN A 61 -13.10 -17.15 -9.61
C ASN A 61 -14.31 -16.67 -8.82
N TYR A 62 -14.10 -15.96 -7.72
CA TYR A 62 -15.21 -15.39 -6.97
C TYR A 62 -15.98 -14.41 -7.86
N PRO A 63 -17.31 -14.47 -7.91
CA PRO A 63 -18.11 -13.64 -8.82
C PRO A 63 -18.10 -12.15 -8.42
N TYR A 64 -18.72 -11.34 -9.28
CA TYR A 64 -19.11 -9.95 -8.98
C TYR A 64 -17.98 -8.94 -8.87
N LYS A 65 -16.87 -9.12 -9.59
CA LYS A 65 -15.84 -8.06 -9.67
C LYS A 65 -16.41 -6.79 -10.32
N ALA A 66 -15.87 -5.65 -9.96
CA ALA A 66 -16.20 -4.38 -10.60
C ALA A 66 -15.78 -4.40 -12.08
N LYS A 67 -16.64 -3.89 -12.95
CA LYS A 67 -16.42 -3.84 -14.42
C LYS A 67 -16.41 -2.42 -14.96
N THR A 68 -16.85 -1.45 -14.15
CA THR A 68 -16.89 -0.03 -14.52
C THR A 68 -16.30 0.82 -13.39
N PRO A 69 -15.83 2.04 -13.71
CA PRO A 69 -15.36 2.96 -12.68
C PRO A 69 -16.38 3.22 -11.58
N GLU A 70 -17.65 3.35 -11.94
CA GLU A 70 -18.74 3.63 -11.01
C GLU A 70 -18.98 2.47 -10.04
N GLN A 71 -18.91 1.23 -10.54
CA GLN A 71 -18.99 0.03 -9.69
C GLN A 71 -17.82 -0.02 -8.73
N LEU A 72 -16.59 0.22 -9.22
CA LEU A 72 -15.39 0.21 -8.40
C LEU A 72 -15.43 1.29 -7.32
N MET A 73 -15.82 2.52 -7.66
CA MET A 73 -15.99 3.62 -6.71
C MET A 73 -17.02 3.28 -5.63
N SER A 74 -18.16 2.69 -6.01
CA SER A 74 -19.20 2.25 -5.06
C SER A 74 -18.67 1.19 -4.09
N ASP A 75 -17.89 0.23 -4.58
CA ASP A 75 -17.27 -0.81 -3.76
C ASP A 75 -16.23 -0.23 -2.78
N ILE A 76 -15.42 0.72 -3.25
CA ILE A 76 -14.44 1.44 -2.42
C ILE A 76 -15.15 2.23 -1.31
N GLU A 77 -16.22 2.97 -1.61
CA GLU A 77 -17.04 3.68 -0.60
C GLU A 77 -17.58 2.68 0.43
N LYS A 78 -18.03 1.51 -0.01
CA LYS A 78 -18.53 0.47 0.89
C LYS A 78 -17.41 -0.03 1.83
N VAL A 79 -16.21 -0.26 1.34
CA VAL A 79 -15.05 -0.64 2.17
C VAL A 79 -14.73 0.46 3.18
N PHE A 80 -14.65 1.73 2.76
CA PHE A 80 -14.38 2.84 3.69
C PHE A 80 -15.43 2.97 4.78
N SER A 81 -16.68 2.55 4.53
CA SER A 81 -17.72 2.53 5.58
C SER A 81 -17.47 1.43 6.64
N TYR A 82 -16.53 0.54 6.44
CA TYR A 82 -16.19 -0.55 7.35
C TYR A 82 -14.82 -0.38 8.04
N VAL A 83 -13.99 0.54 7.57
CA VAL A 83 -12.61 0.69 8.06
C VAL A 83 -12.48 1.99 8.83
N PRO A 84 -12.09 1.95 10.14
CA PRO A 84 -11.85 3.17 10.90
C PRO A 84 -10.54 3.85 10.46
N GLY A 85 -10.36 5.12 10.80
CA GLY A 85 -9.12 5.86 10.57
C GLY A 85 -9.19 6.83 9.39
N LYS A 86 -8.02 7.32 8.96
CA LYS A 86 -7.86 8.24 7.82
C LYS A 86 -7.32 7.47 6.62
N HIS A 87 -7.89 7.72 5.45
CA HIS A 87 -7.55 6.97 4.25
C HIS A 87 -7.03 7.86 3.12
N LYS A 88 -6.33 7.22 2.20
CA LYS A 88 -6.07 7.64 0.82
C LYS A 88 -6.51 6.51 -0.11
N LEU A 89 -6.58 6.80 -1.39
CA LEU A 89 -6.80 5.79 -2.42
C LEU A 89 -5.58 5.75 -3.33
N ASN A 90 -5.03 4.56 -3.54
CA ASN A 90 -3.91 4.33 -4.43
C ASN A 90 -4.42 3.84 -5.78
N LEU A 91 -4.07 4.56 -6.85
CA LEU A 91 -4.47 4.28 -8.23
C LEU A 91 -3.28 3.88 -9.08
N HIS A 92 -3.54 3.09 -10.11
CA HIS A 92 -2.63 2.89 -11.24
C HIS A 92 -3.04 3.77 -12.44
N ALA A 93 -2.10 4.07 -13.31
CA ALA A 93 -2.37 4.81 -14.55
C ALA A 93 -3.38 4.09 -15.47
N SER A 94 -3.47 2.76 -15.38
CA SER A 94 -4.47 1.94 -16.07
C SER A 94 -5.93 2.22 -15.67
N TYR A 95 -6.14 2.97 -14.58
CA TYR A 95 -7.48 3.40 -14.14
C TYR A 95 -7.91 4.74 -14.76
N ALA A 96 -7.24 5.20 -15.80
CA ALA A 96 -7.68 6.34 -16.61
C ALA A 96 -9.09 6.10 -17.17
N ILE A 97 -9.95 7.14 -17.13
CA ILE A 97 -11.33 7.09 -17.59
C ILE A 97 -11.46 8.04 -18.77
N PHE A 98 -11.78 7.49 -19.94
CA PHE A 98 -11.94 8.23 -21.18
C PHE A 98 -13.41 8.59 -21.45
N ASN A 99 -13.64 9.72 -22.12
CA ASN A 99 -14.94 10.04 -22.66
C ASN A 99 -15.28 9.14 -23.87
N GLU A 100 -16.53 9.12 -24.27
CA GLU A 100 -16.96 8.33 -25.42
C GLU A 100 -16.20 8.76 -26.70
N GLY A 101 -15.59 7.78 -27.36
CA GLY A 101 -14.80 8.02 -28.59
C GLY A 101 -13.38 8.57 -28.34
N GLU A 102 -13.01 8.81 -27.09
CA GLU A 102 -11.66 9.22 -26.71
C GLU A 102 -10.83 8.00 -26.28
N TRP A 103 -9.59 7.96 -26.72
CA TRP A 103 -8.58 7.06 -26.21
C TRP A 103 -7.18 7.61 -26.52
N VAL A 104 -6.29 7.58 -25.56
CA VAL A 104 -4.87 7.86 -25.74
C VAL A 104 -4.04 6.75 -25.11
N ASP A 105 -2.82 6.54 -25.60
CA ASP A 105 -1.92 5.58 -24.99
C ASP A 105 -1.27 6.17 -23.72
N ARG A 106 -0.63 5.32 -22.92
CA ARG A 106 -0.14 5.63 -21.56
C ARG A 106 0.87 6.79 -21.54
N ASP A 107 1.66 6.96 -22.60
CA ASP A 107 2.61 8.09 -22.76
C ASP A 107 1.93 9.45 -22.95
N ARG A 108 0.63 9.47 -23.21
CA ARG A 108 -0.16 10.70 -23.46
C ARG A 108 -1.32 10.89 -22.50
N LEU A 109 -1.26 10.23 -21.35
CA LEU A 109 -2.25 10.44 -20.28
C LEU A 109 -2.15 11.86 -19.73
N GLU A 110 -3.29 12.42 -19.39
CA GLU A 110 -3.44 13.77 -18.86
C GLU A 110 -4.28 13.77 -17.57
N PRO A 111 -4.16 14.80 -16.71
CA PRO A 111 -4.96 14.91 -15.49
C PRO A 111 -6.47 14.76 -15.68
N ARG A 112 -7.03 15.24 -16.82
CA ARG A 112 -8.46 15.17 -17.13
C ARG A 112 -9.00 13.72 -17.20
N HIS A 113 -8.16 12.75 -17.54
CA HIS A 113 -8.55 11.33 -17.57
C HIS A 113 -8.76 10.74 -16.16
N PHE A 114 -8.40 11.49 -15.14
CA PHE A 114 -8.60 11.11 -13.72
C PHE A 114 -9.60 12.01 -12.98
N ARG A 115 -10.32 12.89 -13.71
CA ARG A 115 -11.25 13.84 -13.08
C ARG A 115 -12.29 13.17 -12.20
N LYS A 116 -12.88 12.06 -12.64
CA LYS A 116 -13.86 11.31 -11.81
C LYS A 116 -13.25 10.81 -10.50
N TRP A 117 -11.99 10.39 -10.50
CA TRP A 117 -11.29 9.98 -9.29
C TRP A 117 -11.03 11.14 -8.34
N ILE A 118 -10.74 12.31 -8.86
CA ILE A 118 -10.60 13.53 -8.06
C ILE A 118 -11.93 13.93 -7.43
N ASP A 119 -13.01 13.92 -8.19
CA ASP A 119 -14.34 14.23 -7.68
C ASP A 119 -14.74 13.23 -6.58
N PHE A 120 -14.42 11.95 -6.79
CA PHE A 120 -14.58 10.90 -5.78
C PHE A 120 -13.75 11.17 -4.51
N ALA A 121 -12.47 11.52 -4.67
CA ALA A 121 -11.58 11.79 -3.54
C ALA A 121 -12.06 13.01 -2.73
N LYS A 122 -12.43 14.09 -3.41
CA LYS A 122 -12.99 15.31 -2.77
C LYS A 122 -14.29 15.03 -2.03
N LYS A 123 -15.21 14.26 -2.62
CA LYS A 123 -16.45 13.83 -1.97
C LYS A 123 -16.21 13.09 -0.67
N ASN A 124 -15.19 12.24 -0.64
CA ASN A 124 -14.85 11.38 0.50
C ASN A 124 -13.80 11.99 1.44
N GLY A 125 -13.27 13.18 1.15
CA GLY A 125 -12.27 13.86 1.98
C GLY A 125 -10.93 13.10 2.06
N ILE A 126 -10.55 12.36 1.00
CA ILE A 126 -9.34 11.55 0.92
C ILE A 126 -8.32 12.12 -0.08
N GLY A 127 -7.05 11.74 0.08
CA GLY A 127 -6.01 11.99 -0.91
C GLY A 127 -5.89 10.83 -1.91
N LEU A 128 -5.12 11.06 -2.97
CA LEU A 128 -4.82 10.05 -3.97
C LEU A 128 -3.30 9.80 -4.01
N ASP A 129 -2.92 8.52 -4.16
CA ASP A 129 -1.59 8.07 -4.54
C ASP A 129 -1.63 7.47 -5.93
N PHE A 130 -0.47 7.37 -6.60
CA PHE A 130 -0.45 7.01 -8.01
C PHE A 130 0.74 6.12 -8.40
N ASN A 131 0.51 5.22 -9.35
CA ASN A 131 1.54 4.35 -9.89
C ASN A 131 1.51 4.41 -11.43
N PRO A 132 2.62 4.68 -12.10
CA PRO A 132 2.77 4.33 -13.51
C PRO A 132 2.48 2.84 -13.71
N THR A 133 1.79 2.50 -14.79
CA THR A 133 1.45 1.10 -15.07
C THR A 133 2.32 0.57 -16.21
N MET A 134 3.36 -0.19 -15.87
CA MET A 134 4.33 -0.70 -16.84
C MET A 134 4.18 -2.19 -17.12
N PHE A 135 2.96 -2.70 -17.03
CA PHE A 135 2.55 -4.07 -17.33
C PHE A 135 1.24 -4.09 -18.12
N ALA A 136 0.80 -5.26 -18.57
CA ALA A 136 -0.42 -5.42 -19.36
C ALA A 136 -0.48 -4.48 -20.59
N HIS A 137 0.66 -4.36 -21.29
CA HIS A 137 0.82 -3.48 -22.44
C HIS A 137 1.79 -4.12 -23.45
N PRO A 138 1.52 -4.03 -24.79
CA PRO A 138 2.40 -4.63 -25.80
C PRO A 138 3.86 -4.16 -25.71
N LYS A 139 4.10 -2.89 -25.38
CA LYS A 139 5.46 -2.35 -25.20
C LYS A 139 6.16 -2.80 -23.90
N ALA A 140 5.48 -3.55 -23.04
CA ALA A 140 6.09 -4.09 -21.81
C ALA A 140 6.59 -5.54 -21.99
N GLU A 141 6.40 -6.15 -23.16
CA GLU A 141 6.72 -7.55 -23.40
C GLU A 141 8.23 -7.85 -23.27
N ASN A 142 9.09 -6.95 -23.77
CA ASN A 142 10.53 -7.10 -23.80
C ASN A 142 11.26 -6.05 -22.94
N GLY A 143 10.74 -5.77 -21.77
CA GLY A 143 11.26 -4.76 -20.85
C GLY A 143 10.61 -3.39 -21.05
N THR A 144 10.73 -2.56 -20.04
CA THR A 144 10.14 -1.22 -19.99
C THR A 144 11.23 -0.15 -19.92
N LEU A 145 11.48 0.44 -18.75
CA LEU A 145 12.53 1.45 -18.54
C LEU A 145 13.96 0.92 -18.75
N SER A 146 14.14 -0.39 -18.78
CA SER A 146 15.43 -1.04 -19.06
C SER A 146 15.54 -1.67 -20.45
N SER A 147 14.51 -1.57 -21.29
CA SER A 147 14.48 -2.16 -22.63
C SER A 147 15.71 -1.79 -23.46
N GLU A 148 16.16 -2.68 -24.33
CA GLU A 148 17.23 -2.38 -25.32
C GLU A 148 16.74 -1.42 -26.39
N ASP A 149 15.45 -1.46 -26.71
CA ASP A 149 14.83 -0.58 -27.66
C ASP A 149 14.65 0.83 -27.04
N SER A 150 15.31 1.82 -27.65
CA SER A 150 15.26 3.21 -27.19
C SER A 150 13.91 3.87 -27.36
N GLU A 151 13.08 3.46 -28.34
CA GLU A 151 11.73 4.00 -28.55
C GLU A 151 10.79 3.47 -27.48
N VAL A 152 10.94 2.18 -27.10
CA VAL A 152 10.20 1.60 -26.00
C VAL A 152 10.57 2.30 -24.67
N ARG A 153 11.87 2.52 -24.42
CA ARG A 153 12.28 3.26 -23.22
C ARG A 153 11.72 4.69 -23.21
N GLN A 154 11.75 5.40 -24.35
CA GLN A 154 11.20 6.75 -24.43
C GLN A 154 9.72 6.78 -24.11
N PHE A 155 8.94 5.85 -24.66
CA PHE A 155 7.50 5.71 -24.35
C PHE A 155 7.25 5.59 -22.85
N TRP A 156 8.02 4.75 -22.16
CA TRP A 156 7.84 4.56 -20.71
C TRP A 156 8.38 5.74 -19.88
N ILE A 157 9.41 6.44 -20.34
CA ILE A 157 9.86 7.69 -19.74
C ILE A 157 8.77 8.75 -19.84
N ASP A 158 8.18 8.93 -21.03
CA ASP A 158 7.09 9.88 -21.25
C ASP A 158 5.84 9.53 -20.43
N HIS A 159 5.54 8.22 -20.30
CA HIS A 159 4.51 7.75 -19.39
C HIS A 159 4.75 8.14 -17.94
N CYS A 160 5.96 7.94 -17.40
CA CYS A 160 6.29 8.35 -16.04
C CYS A 160 6.21 9.87 -15.86
N ILE A 161 6.65 10.66 -16.84
CA ILE A 161 6.55 12.13 -16.80
C ILE A 161 5.07 12.56 -16.79
N ALA A 162 4.22 11.93 -17.60
CA ALA A 162 2.77 12.17 -17.57
C ALA A 162 2.19 11.84 -16.18
N CYS A 163 2.63 10.73 -15.56
CA CYS A 163 2.20 10.35 -14.21
C CYS A 163 2.65 11.35 -13.14
N ILE A 164 3.83 11.97 -13.26
CA ILE A 164 4.25 13.06 -12.37
C ILE A 164 3.24 14.22 -12.44
N ARG A 165 2.86 14.66 -13.66
CA ARG A 165 1.90 15.77 -13.83
C ARG A 165 0.51 15.45 -13.29
N ILE A 166 0.07 14.20 -13.44
CA ILE A 166 -1.18 13.70 -12.85
C ILE A 166 -1.09 13.71 -11.31
N SER A 167 0.04 13.30 -10.75
CA SER A 167 0.27 13.30 -9.30
C SER A 167 0.29 14.70 -8.71
N GLU A 168 0.90 15.67 -9.40
CA GLU A 168 0.85 17.09 -9.02
C GLU A 168 -0.59 17.61 -8.98
N TYR A 169 -1.38 17.27 -10.00
CA TYR A 169 -2.79 17.63 -10.08
C TYR A 169 -3.62 16.98 -8.96
N PHE A 170 -3.34 15.73 -8.60
CA PHE A 170 -4.00 15.06 -7.46
C PHE A 170 -3.74 15.82 -6.15
N ALA A 171 -2.50 16.20 -5.91
CA ALA A 171 -2.13 16.95 -4.72
C ALA A 171 -2.77 18.35 -4.69
N GLU A 172 -2.80 19.06 -5.82
CA GLU A 172 -3.45 20.36 -5.94
C GLU A 172 -4.94 20.32 -5.64
N GLU A 173 -5.64 19.37 -6.22
CA GLU A 173 -7.11 19.26 -6.11
C GLU A 173 -7.58 18.72 -4.75
N THR A 174 -6.78 17.88 -4.11
CA THR A 174 -7.14 17.27 -2.81
C THR A 174 -6.53 18.00 -1.62
N GLY A 175 -5.50 18.82 -1.82
CA GLY A 175 -4.72 19.45 -0.75
C GLY A 175 -3.85 18.46 0.05
N ILE A 176 -3.66 17.22 -0.46
CA ILE A 176 -2.90 16.15 0.20
C ILE A 176 -1.80 15.70 -0.75
N PRO A 177 -0.51 15.71 -0.35
CA PRO A 177 0.59 15.26 -1.20
C PRO A 177 0.36 13.85 -1.74
N CYS A 178 0.73 13.61 -2.99
CA CYS A 178 0.62 12.34 -3.69
C CYS A 178 1.92 11.55 -3.60
N LEU A 179 1.87 10.29 -3.17
CA LEU A 179 2.97 9.35 -3.38
C LEU A 179 2.85 8.80 -4.81
N MET A 180 3.89 8.96 -5.62
CA MET A 180 4.00 8.34 -6.94
C MET A 180 5.07 7.27 -6.90
N ASN A 181 4.66 6.00 -7.05
CA ASN A 181 5.55 4.86 -6.93
C ASN A 181 5.93 4.27 -8.29
N ILE A 182 7.22 4.22 -8.60
CA ILE A 182 7.76 3.64 -9.83
C ILE A 182 8.20 2.20 -9.55
N TRP A 183 7.47 1.26 -10.13
CA TRP A 183 7.75 -0.17 -10.15
C TRP A 183 7.80 -0.68 -11.60
N ILE A 184 8.76 -1.57 -11.92
CA ILE A 184 8.90 -2.19 -13.24
C ILE A 184 8.95 -3.72 -13.13
N PRO A 185 8.37 -4.45 -14.11
CA PRO A 185 8.41 -5.91 -14.14
C PRO A 185 9.72 -6.47 -14.74
N ASP A 186 10.65 -5.63 -15.15
CA ASP A 186 11.79 -5.98 -16.00
C ASP A 186 12.73 -6.98 -15.33
N GLY A 187 13.05 -8.03 -16.05
CA GLY A 187 13.95 -9.09 -15.59
C GLY A 187 14.09 -10.20 -16.62
N LEU A 188 14.70 -11.31 -16.23
CA LEU A 188 14.89 -12.48 -17.08
C LEU A 188 14.57 -13.77 -16.32
N LYS A 189 13.96 -14.71 -17.02
CA LYS A 189 13.70 -16.04 -16.51
C LYS A 189 15.00 -16.84 -16.39
N ASP A 190 15.83 -16.80 -17.41
CA ASP A 190 17.10 -17.51 -17.46
C ASP A 190 18.26 -16.63 -16.99
N VAL A 191 19.40 -17.26 -16.71
CA VAL A 191 20.60 -16.57 -16.22
C VAL A 191 21.11 -15.57 -17.25
N PRO A 192 21.17 -14.26 -16.94
CA PRO A 192 21.65 -13.27 -17.88
C PRO A 192 23.19 -13.31 -18.03
N MET A 193 23.68 -13.06 -19.23
CA MET A 193 25.11 -12.83 -19.47
C MET A 193 25.53 -11.43 -19.03
N ASP A 194 24.66 -10.44 -19.14
CA ASP A 194 24.88 -9.07 -18.72
C ASP A 194 23.79 -8.62 -17.74
N ARG A 195 24.18 -8.37 -16.50
CA ARG A 195 23.30 -7.79 -15.46
C ARG A 195 23.45 -6.28 -15.33
N ARG A 196 24.56 -5.73 -15.85
CA ARG A 196 24.88 -4.31 -15.71
C ARG A 196 24.18 -3.45 -16.76
N GLY A 197 24.14 -3.90 -18.00
CA GLY A 197 23.56 -3.16 -19.13
C GLY A 197 22.09 -2.75 -18.87
N PRO A 198 21.18 -3.69 -18.56
CA PRO A 198 19.80 -3.35 -18.23
C PRO A 198 19.66 -2.36 -17.06
N ARG A 199 20.47 -2.51 -16.00
CA ARG A 199 20.49 -1.58 -14.86
C ARG A 199 21.02 -0.20 -15.23
N ALA A 200 22.01 -0.12 -16.12
CA ALA A 200 22.49 1.16 -16.63
C ALA A 200 21.42 1.88 -17.45
N ARG A 201 20.65 1.15 -18.27
CA ARG A 201 19.52 1.71 -19.02
C ARG A 201 18.38 2.15 -18.10
N LEU A 202 18.07 1.36 -17.07
CA LEU A 202 17.09 1.76 -16.04
C LEU A 202 17.52 3.06 -15.35
N LYS A 203 18.80 3.13 -14.94
CA LYS A 203 19.34 4.36 -14.31
C LYS A 203 19.20 5.57 -15.22
N ASP A 204 19.61 5.47 -16.51
CA ASP A 204 19.46 6.55 -17.50
C ASP A 204 17.99 6.97 -17.66
N SER A 205 17.06 6.01 -17.70
CA SER A 205 15.63 6.29 -17.83
C SER A 205 15.09 7.04 -16.62
N LEU A 206 15.46 6.62 -15.41
CA LEU A 206 15.08 7.30 -14.17
C LEU A 206 15.70 8.71 -14.07
N ASP A 207 16.97 8.87 -14.44
CA ASP A 207 17.63 10.18 -14.47
C ASP A 207 16.88 11.15 -15.41
N ARG A 208 16.41 10.68 -16.56
CA ARG A 208 15.64 11.47 -17.53
C ARG A 208 14.24 11.80 -17.05
N ILE A 209 13.58 10.88 -16.33
CA ILE A 209 12.28 11.14 -15.69
C ILE A 209 12.42 12.25 -14.64
N LEU A 210 13.44 12.18 -13.79
CA LEU A 210 13.67 13.19 -12.75
C LEU A 210 14.10 14.54 -13.33
N ALA A 211 14.81 14.55 -14.45
CA ALA A 211 15.21 15.79 -15.15
C ALA A 211 14.01 16.61 -15.68
N ALA A 212 12.82 16.01 -15.83
CA ALA A 212 11.60 16.73 -16.16
C ALA A 212 11.12 17.68 -15.05
N GLY A 213 11.66 17.52 -13.83
CA GLY A 213 11.34 18.31 -12.66
C GLY A 213 9.92 18.05 -12.13
N TYR A 214 9.72 18.30 -10.85
CA TYR A 214 8.41 18.20 -10.19
C TYR A 214 8.41 19.00 -8.88
N ASP A 215 7.22 19.30 -8.38
CA ASP A 215 7.02 19.97 -7.10
C ASP A 215 7.13 18.96 -5.95
N LYS A 216 8.25 19.00 -5.21
CA LYS A 216 8.54 18.08 -4.11
C LYS A 216 7.61 18.26 -2.89
N ASP A 217 6.91 19.38 -2.78
CA ASP A 217 5.92 19.58 -1.72
C ASP A 217 4.58 18.89 -2.06
N LYS A 218 4.35 18.64 -3.35
CA LYS A 218 3.13 17.99 -3.85
C LYS A 218 3.29 16.51 -4.13
N VAL A 219 4.44 16.10 -4.66
CA VAL A 219 4.69 14.74 -5.11
C VAL A 219 5.90 14.14 -4.42
N TYR A 220 5.70 13.01 -3.80
CA TYR A 220 6.78 12.16 -3.30
C TYR A 220 7.01 11.04 -4.28
N ILE A 221 8.13 11.06 -5.00
CA ILE A 221 8.49 9.95 -5.90
C ILE A 221 9.17 8.86 -5.07
N ALA A 222 8.64 7.65 -5.19
CA ALA A 222 9.22 6.44 -4.65
C ALA A 222 9.67 5.49 -5.77
N VAL A 223 10.63 4.66 -5.47
CA VAL A 223 11.06 3.54 -6.31
C VAL A 223 10.94 2.24 -5.53
N GLU A 224 10.35 1.24 -6.16
CA GLU A 224 10.02 -0.04 -5.55
C GLU A 224 10.74 -1.18 -6.24
N SER A 225 11.40 -2.02 -5.44
CA SER A 225 12.06 -3.22 -5.94
C SER A 225 11.03 -4.30 -6.30
N LYS A 226 11.42 -5.14 -7.28
CA LYS A 226 10.75 -6.43 -7.49
C LYS A 226 11.65 -7.55 -6.97
N VAL A 227 11.03 -8.54 -6.33
CA VAL A 227 11.71 -9.80 -6.04
C VAL A 227 11.57 -10.73 -7.26
N PHE A 228 12.17 -11.90 -7.22
CA PHE A 228 11.92 -12.93 -8.22
C PHE A 228 10.42 -13.27 -8.31
N GLY A 229 9.97 -13.70 -9.48
CA GLY A 229 8.58 -14.07 -9.74
C GLY A 229 8.43 -14.65 -11.14
N ILE A 230 7.20 -14.88 -11.59
CA ILE A 230 6.93 -15.44 -12.91
C ILE A 230 7.58 -14.58 -14.00
N GLY A 231 8.48 -15.17 -14.78
CA GLY A 231 9.22 -14.53 -15.86
C GLY A 231 10.49 -13.81 -15.44
N VAL A 232 10.79 -13.72 -14.16
CA VAL A 232 12.00 -13.06 -13.61
C VAL A 232 12.68 -13.89 -12.54
N GLU A 233 12.71 -15.19 -12.71
CA GLU A 233 13.18 -16.16 -11.71
C GLU A 233 14.69 -16.05 -11.44
N SER A 234 15.49 -15.72 -12.46
CA SER A 234 16.95 -15.63 -12.32
C SER A 234 17.50 -14.22 -12.16
N TYR A 235 16.76 -13.21 -12.60
CA TYR A 235 17.26 -11.83 -12.62
C TYR A 235 16.15 -10.81 -12.63
N THR A 236 16.17 -9.91 -11.66
CA THR A 236 15.35 -8.71 -11.59
C THR A 236 16.21 -7.47 -11.82
N VAL A 237 15.83 -6.61 -12.77
CA VAL A 237 16.59 -5.38 -13.07
C VAL A 237 16.51 -4.41 -11.90
N GLY A 238 15.32 -4.12 -11.45
CA GLY A 238 15.03 -3.25 -10.30
C GLY A 238 15.14 -4.01 -8.98
N SER A 239 16.35 -4.42 -8.58
CA SER A 239 16.57 -5.07 -7.28
C SER A 239 16.54 -4.05 -6.13
N HIS A 240 16.36 -4.55 -4.91
CA HIS A 240 16.33 -3.73 -3.71
C HIS A 240 17.61 -2.87 -3.57
N GLU A 241 18.79 -3.48 -3.78
CA GLU A 241 20.08 -2.77 -3.69
C GLU A 241 20.20 -1.66 -4.74
N PHE A 242 19.65 -1.88 -5.95
CA PHE A 242 19.65 -0.86 -6.99
C PHE A 242 18.81 0.34 -6.56
N TYR A 243 17.56 0.10 -6.17
CA TYR A 243 16.63 1.18 -5.84
C TYR A 243 16.95 1.88 -4.53
N MET A 244 17.41 1.17 -3.51
CA MET A 244 17.85 1.79 -2.25
C MET A 244 19.00 2.77 -2.50
N ASN A 245 20.03 2.36 -3.26
CA ASN A 245 21.14 3.25 -3.60
C ASN A 245 20.71 4.41 -4.51
N TYR A 246 19.84 4.14 -5.49
CA TYR A 246 19.35 5.17 -6.39
C TYR A 246 18.51 6.22 -5.65
N ALA A 247 17.60 5.79 -4.79
CA ALA A 247 16.77 6.67 -3.99
C ALA A 247 17.62 7.56 -3.05
N ALA A 248 18.59 6.96 -2.35
CA ALA A 248 19.47 7.71 -1.46
C ALA A 248 20.32 8.77 -2.18
N GLN A 249 20.75 8.50 -3.43
CA GLN A 249 21.54 9.45 -4.21
C GLN A 249 20.71 10.59 -4.82
N ASN A 250 19.40 10.41 -5.01
CA ASN A 250 18.54 11.33 -5.74
C ASN A 250 17.45 11.99 -4.86
N ASP A 251 17.53 11.83 -3.55
CA ASP A 251 16.55 12.37 -2.60
C ASP A 251 15.11 11.92 -2.92
N LEU A 252 14.98 10.62 -3.19
CA LEU A 252 13.71 9.94 -3.42
C LEU A 252 13.35 9.06 -2.23
N MET A 253 12.11 8.62 -2.17
CA MET A 253 11.73 7.56 -1.24
C MET A 253 12.12 6.19 -1.78
N CYS A 254 12.63 5.33 -0.92
CA CYS A 254 12.67 3.90 -1.19
C CYS A 254 11.38 3.28 -0.64
N LEU A 255 10.61 2.62 -1.50
CA LEU A 255 9.43 1.89 -1.09
C LEU A 255 9.80 0.43 -0.85
N ILE A 256 9.38 -0.08 0.29
CA ILE A 256 9.46 -1.50 0.65
C ILE A 256 8.07 -2.11 0.51
N ASP A 257 7.93 -3.06 -0.41
CA ASP A 257 6.83 -4.01 -0.38
C ASP A 257 7.21 -5.21 0.50
N THR A 258 6.33 -5.58 1.41
CA THR A 258 6.57 -6.68 2.36
C THR A 258 6.58 -8.05 1.72
N GLY A 259 6.02 -8.17 0.51
CA GLY A 259 6.07 -9.38 -0.33
C GLY A 259 7.35 -9.51 -1.17
N HIS A 260 8.11 -8.43 -1.33
CA HIS A 260 9.28 -8.36 -2.21
C HIS A 260 10.60 -8.74 -1.53
N PHE A 261 10.55 -9.57 -0.48
CA PHE A 261 11.70 -10.10 0.23
C PHE A 261 11.56 -11.61 0.43
N HIS A 262 12.69 -12.27 0.68
CA HIS A 262 12.64 -13.69 0.97
C HIS A 262 11.78 -13.95 2.23
N PRO A 263 10.93 -14.99 2.25
CA PRO A 263 10.00 -15.24 3.38
C PRO A 263 10.67 -15.43 4.75
N THR A 264 11.99 -15.63 4.79
CA THR A 264 12.75 -15.70 6.04
C THR A 264 13.34 -14.36 6.49
N GLU A 265 13.20 -13.29 5.70
CA GLU A 265 13.65 -11.97 6.09
C GLU A 265 12.63 -11.29 6.99
N ASN A 266 13.10 -10.61 8.04
CA ASN A 266 12.27 -9.74 8.86
C ASN A 266 12.22 -8.34 8.21
N VAL A 267 11.12 -8.02 7.55
CA VAL A 267 10.97 -6.72 6.88
C VAL A 267 10.86 -5.57 7.87
N ALA A 268 10.32 -5.80 9.07
CA ALA A 268 10.23 -4.78 10.11
C ALA A 268 11.61 -4.22 10.49
N ASP A 269 12.65 -5.07 10.52
CA ASP A 269 14.03 -4.66 10.84
C ASP A 269 14.63 -3.65 9.85
N LYS A 270 14.14 -3.64 8.61
CA LYS A 270 14.60 -2.72 7.56
C LYS A 270 14.17 -1.26 7.83
N ILE A 271 13.04 -1.04 8.48
CA ILE A 271 12.44 0.28 8.67
C ILE A 271 13.37 1.20 9.46
N SER A 272 13.78 0.80 10.65
CA SER A 272 14.65 1.60 11.52
C SER A 272 16.01 1.85 10.88
N SER A 273 16.56 0.84 10.18
CA SER A 273 17.84 0.95 9.48
C SER A 273 17.76 1.99 8.35
N MET A 274 16.72 1.95 7.53
CA MET A 274 16.59 2.85 6.39
C MET A 274 16.30 4.29 6.82
N LEU A 275 15.52 4.51 7.87
CA LEU A 275 15.21 5.85 8.41
C LEU A 275 16.41 6.60 9.03
N LEU A 276 17.57 5.96 9.11
CA LEU A 276 18.85 6.65 9.40
C LEU A 276 19.43 7.36 8.18
N PHE A 277 19.00 6.99 6.97
CA PHE A 277 19.52 7.50 5.70
C PHE A 277 18.46 8.20 4.85
N PHE A 278 17.18 7.96 5.13
CA PHE A 278 16.03 8.56 4.44
C PHE A 278 15.21 9.40 5.42
N ASP A 279 14.85 10.59 5.04
CA ASP A 279 13.95 11.44 5.83
C ASP A 279 12.56 10.83 5.95
N LYS A 280 12.11 10.19 4.89
CA LYS A 280 10.85 9.44 4.79
C LYS A 280 11.04 8.21 3.92
N MET A 281 10.19 7.20 4.14
CA MET A 281 10.10 6.01 3.30
C MET A 281 8.65 5.62 3.07
N ALA A 282 8.43 4.75 2.11
CA ALA A 282 7.10 4.23 1.81
C ALA A 282 7.04 2.71 2.02
N LEU A 283 5.83 2.23 2.33
CA LEU A 283 5.55 0.81 2.54
C LEU A 283 4.36 0.40 1.68
N HIS A 284 4.50 -0.70 0.96
CA HIS A 284 3.41 -1.50 0.45
C HIS A 284 3.27 -2.76 1.32
N LEU A 285 2.09 -2.94 1.88
CA LEU A 285 1.81 -4.06 2.77
C LEU A 285 1.01 -5.12 2.03
N SER A 286 1.66 -6.25 1.81
CA SER A 286 1.11 -7.48 1.28
C SER A 286 1.51 -8.65 2.21
N ARG A 287 0.95 -9.83 2.00
CA ARG A 287 1.33 -11.02 2.77
C ARG A 287 1.89 -12.08 1.84
N PRO A 288 3.22 -12.26 1.81
CA PRO A 288 3.82 -13.35 1.05
C PRO A 288 3.48 -14.71 1.69
N VAL A 289 3.09 -15.67 0.86
CA VAL A 289 2.94 -17.06 1.26
C VAL A 289 3.95 -17.89 0.49
N ARG A 290 5.15 -18.05 1.05
CA ARG A 290 6.32 -18.72 0.48
C ARG A 290 7.01 -18.01 -0.69
N TRP A 291 6.39 -17.04 -1.32
CA TRP A 291 6.90 -16.22 -2.42
C TRP A 291 6.03 -14.95 -2.52
N ASP A 292 6.38 -14.05 -3.43
CA ASP A 292 5.60 -12.84 -3.73
C ASP A 292 4.24 -13.22 -4.32
N SER A 293 3.24 -13.33 -3.46
CA SER A 293 1.94 -13.93 -3.78
C SER A 293 0.74 -13.04 -3.48
N ASP A 294 0.98 -11.80 -3.11
CA ASP A 294 0.02 -10.70 -2.94
C ASP A 294 -1.25 -11.07 -2.14
N HIS A 295 -1.08 -11.93 -1.12
CA HIS A 295 -2.21 -12.32 -0.27
C HIS A 295 -2.65 -11.15 0.62
N VAL A 296 -3.94 -11.17 0.95
CA VAL A 296 -4.52 -10.25 1.94
C VAL A 296 -3.75 -10.31 3.25
N ILE A 297 -3.33 -9.16 3.74
CA ILE A 297 -2.67 -9.05 5.05
C ILE A 297 -3.62 -9.45 6.18
N ILE A 298 -3.08 -10.08 7.20
CA ILE A 298 -3.79 -10.55 8.38
C ILE A 298 -3.10 -10.06 9.65
N PHE A 299 -3.81 -10.02 10.76
CA PHE A 299 -3.28 -9.61 12.06
C PHE A 299 -2.38 -10.70 12.68
N ASN A 300 -1.21 -10.94 12.06
CA ASN A 300 -0.19 -11.89 12.47
C ASN A 300 1.01 -11.21 13.15
N ASP A 301 2.03 -11.99 13.51
CA ASP A 301 3.23 -11.46 14.17
C ASP A 301 4.01 -10.51 13.26
N ASP A 302 4.18 -10.83 11.97
CA ASP A 302 4.92 -10.00 11.03
C ASP A 302 4.30 -8.60 10.91
N LEU A 303 2.97 -8.52 10.72
CA LEU A 303 2.28 -7.24 10.62
C LEU A 303 2.35 -6.45 11.95
N ARG A 304 2.29 -7.13 13.10
CA ARG A 304 2.44 -6.48 14.40
C ARG A 304 3.84 -5.91 14.61
N GLU A 305 4.89 -6.61 14.17
CA GLU A 305 6.27 -6.12 14.23
C GLU A 305 6.46 -4.91 13.32
N ILE A 306 5.97 -4.96 12.08
CA ILE A 306 5.99 -3.81 11.17
C ILE A 306 5.28 -2.59 11.79
N ALA A 307 4.09 -2.78 12.34
CA ALA A 307 3.35 -1.71 13.00
C ALA A 307 4.10 -1.15 14.22
N GLN A 308 4.80 -2.00 14.98
CA GLN A 308 5.68 -1.58 16.07
C GLN A 308 6.81 -0.66 15.57
N GLU A 309 7.47 -1.04 14.49
CA GLU A 309 8.54 -0.21 13.91
C GLU A 309 7.99 1.11 13.33
N ILE A 310 6.82 1.10 12.70
CA ILE A 310 6.15 2.33 12.26
C ILE A 310 5.94 3.29 13.42
N VAL A 311 5.39 2.79 14.53
CA VAL A 311 5.05 3.62 15.70
C VAL A 311 6.30 4.11 16.45
N LYS A 312 7.35 3.27 16.57
CA LYS A 312 8.59 3.61 17.27
C LYS A 312 9.45 4.61 16.51
N ASN A 313 9.39 4.63 15.17
CA ASN A 313 10.24 5.45 14.32
C ASN A 313 9.53 6.71 13.77
N ASP A 314 8.51 7.22 14.43
CA ASP A 314 7.65 8.32 14.00
C ASP A 314 6.84 7.99 12.72
N ALA A 315 5.59 7.59 12.92
CA ALA A 315 4.68 7.20 11.82
C ALA A 315 4.51 8.27 10.73
N LYS A 316 4.83 9.56 11.01
CA LYS A 316 4.79 10.64 10.02
C LYS A 316 5.88 10.55 8.95
N LYS A 317 6.92 9.77 9.22
CA LYS A 317 8.01 9.50 8.26
C LYS A 317 7.69 8.36 7.30
N LEU A 318 6.58 7.66 7.52
CA LEU A 318 6.20 6.48 6.73
C LEU A 318 4.90 6.73 5.98
N LEU A 319 4.96 6.62 4.66
CA LEU A 319 3.79 6.60 3.80
C LEU A 319 3.37 5.15 3.63
N ILE A 320 2.19 4.81 4.17
CA ILE A 320 1.74 3.42 4.29
C ILE A 320 0.63 3.17 3.28
N ALA A 321 0.84 2.18 2.41
CA ALA A 321 -0.18 1.70 1.52
C ALA A 321 -0.32 0.18 1.62
N THR A 322 -1.44 -0.34 1.13
CA THR A 322 -1.67 -1.76 0.98
C THR A 322 -1.48 -2.18 -0.47
N ASP A 323 -0.97 -3.40 -0.69
CA ASP A 323 -0.80 -3.97 -2.03
C ASP A 323 -1.06 -5.48 -1.98
N TYR A 324 -2.31 -5.85 -2.12
CA TYR A 324 -2.74 -7.24 -2.20
C TYR A 324 -3.96 -7.35 -3.10
N PHE A 325 -4.15 -8.52 -3.71
CA PHE A 325 -5.34 -8.81 -4.50
C PHE A 325 -5.67 -10.30 -4.49
N ASP A 326 -6.92 -10.60 -4.18
CA ASP A 326 -7.43 -11.96 -4.05
C ASP A 326 -8.77 -12.07 -4.76
N ALA A 327 -8.82 -12.88 -5.81
CA ALA A 327 -10.03 -13.17 -6.57
C ALA A 327 -10.74 -14.48 -6.13
N SER A 328 -10.30 -15.10 -5.03
CA SER A 328 -10.89 -16.35 -4.52
C SER A 328 -11.99 -16.13 -3.50
N ILE A 329 -12.13 -14.92 -2.98
CA ILE A 329 -13.12 -14.53 -1.96
C ILE A 329 -13.83 -13.23 -2.36
N ASN A 330 -14.87 -12.86 -1.60
CA ASN A 330 -15.54 -11.57 -1.77
C ASN A 330 -14.53 -10.42 -1.68
N ARG A 331 -14.44 -9.59 -2.72
CA ARG A 331 -13.41 -8.55 -2.86
C ARG A 331 -13.53 -7.43 -1.84
N ILE A 332 -14.76 -7.07 -1.46
CA ILE A 332 -15.02 -6.08 -0.41
C ILE A 332 -14.55 -6.63 0.95
N ALA A 333 -14.86 -7.90 1.22
CA ALA A 333 -14.40 -8.55 2.44
C ALA A 333 -12.87 -8.73 2.47
N ALA A 334 -12.23 -9.01 1.33
CA ALA A 334 -10.77 -9.06 1.22
C ALA A 334 -10.14 -7.72 1.58
N TRP A 335 -10.56 -6.62 0.95
CA TRP A 335 -10.12 -5.26 1.28
C TRP A 335 -10.33 -4.92 2.76
N THR A 336 -11.56 -5.15 3.24
CA THR A 336 -11.92 -4.80 4.62
C THR A 336 -11.10 -5.56 5.65
N ASN A 337 -10.90 -6.88 5.45
CA ASN A 337 -10.07 -7.67 6.35
C ASN A 337 -8.63 -7.20 6.39
N GLY A 338 -8.04 -6.91 5.23
CA GLY A 338 -6.67 -6.41 5.17
C GLY A 338 -6.51 -5.04 5.81
N MET A 339 -7.34 -4.08 5.42
CA MET A 339 -7.31 -2.72 5.99
C MET A 339 -7.54 -2.73 7.51
N ARG A 340 -8.57 -3.47 8.00
CA ARG A 340 -8.82 -3.60 9.44
C ARG A 340 -7.70 -4.32 10.17
N SER A 341 -7.02 -5.28 9.53
CA SER A 341 -5.85 -5.94 10.13
C SER A 341 -4.70 -4.97 10.34
N LEU A 342 -4.48 -4.08 9.38
CA LEU A 342 -3.46 -3.02 9.51
C LEU A 342 -3.84 -2.00 10.59
N GLU A 343 -5.06 -1.50 10.60
CA GLU A 343 -5.53 -0.56 11.62
C GLU A 343 -5.44 -1.18 13.04
N LYS A 344 -5.79 -2.46 13.17
CA LYS A 344 -5.59 -3.22 14.41
C LYS A 344 -4.13 -3.29 14.82
N ALA A 345 -3.23 -3.54 13.88
CA ALA A 345 -1.80 -3.64 14.16
C ALA A 345 -1.22 -2.29 14.62
N LEU A 346 -1.62 -1.19 13.98
CA LEU A 346 -1.21 0.17 14.35
C LEU A 346 -1.75 0.56 15.75
N LEU A 347 -3.02 0.28 16.03
CA LEU A 347 -3.61 0.51 17.35
C LEU A 347 -2.93 -0.37 18.41
N TYR A 348 -2.71 -1.65 18.12
CA TYR A 348 -2.03 -2.58 19.00
C TYR A 348 -0.60 -2.10 19.33
N ALA A 349 0.14 -1.60 18.33
CA ALA A 349 1.48 -1.07 18.50
C ALA A 349 1.50 0.19 19.39
N ASN A 350 0.52 1.08 19.25
CA ASN A 350 0.36 2.26 20.12
C ASN A 350 -0.07 1.89 21.54
N LEU A 351 -0.71 0.74 21.74
CA LEU A 351 -1.13 0.22 23.06
C LEU A 351 -0.04 -0.61 23.76
N GLN A 352 1.16 -0.74 23.16
CA GLN A 352 2.27 -1.40 23.86
C GLN A 352 2.94 -0.46 24.87
N PRO A 353 3.47 -0.99 25.99
CA PRO A 353 4.19 -0.19 26.98
C PRO A 353 5.61 0.17 26.50
N ASN A 354 5.71 0.79 25.31
CA ASN A 354 6.95 1.02 24.58
C ASN A 354 8.01 1.76 25.41
N THR A 355 7.62 2.79 26.17
CA THR A 355 8.54 3.53 27.04
C THR A 355 9.11 2.65 28.16
N LYS A 356 8.31 1.75 28.73
CA LYS A 356 8.75 0.85 29.77
C LYS A 356 9.67 -0.25 29.21
N LEU A 357 9.30 -0.79 28.03
CA LEU A 357 10.12 -1.78 27.32
C LEU A 357 11.49 -1.21 26.95
N ALA A 358 11.56 0.03 26.45
CA ALA A 358 12.82 0.70 26.12
C ALA A 358 13.72 0.84 27.38
N LYS A 359 13.16 1.26 28.51
CA LYS A 359 13.93 1.36 29.78
C LYS A 359 14.46 0.01 30.27
N LEU A 360 13.68 -1.07 30.10
CA LEU A 360 14.13 -2.42 30.43
C LEU A 360 15.28 -2.87 29.52
N GLN A 361 15.20 -2.53 28.23
CA GLN A 361 16.29 -2.80 27.28
C GLN A 361 17.57 -2.01 27.66
N GLU A 362 17.45 -0.72 27.97
CA GLU A 362 18.59 0.11 28.46
C GLU A 362 19.25 -0.47 29.71
N ALA A 363 18.43 -0.99 30.63
CA ALA A 363 18.89 -1.68 31.81
C ALA A 363 19.39 -3.11 31.53
N ARG A 364 19.34 -3.61 30.33
CA ARG A 364 19.63 -5.00 29.92
C ARG A 364 18.80 -6.05 30.69
N ASP A 365 17.63 -5.68 31.18
CA ASP A 365 16.67 -6.60 31.80
C ASP A 365 15.73 -7.21 30.75
N PHE A 366 16.29 -8.05 29.90
CA PHE A 366 15.55 -8.70 28.82
C PHE A 366 14.51 -9.71 29.32
N THR A 367 14.71 -10.28 30.51
CA THR A 367 13.73 -11.17 31.14
C THR A 367 12.45 -10.43 31.48
N SER A 368 12.55 -9.28 32.14
CA SER A 368 11.39 -8.44 32.44
C SER A 368 10.76 -7.87 31.17
N ALA A 369 11.56 -7.48 30.16
CA ALA A 369 11.05 -6.98 28.90
C ALA A 369 10.20 -8.04 28.18
N MET A 370 10.71 -9.27 28.07
CA MET A 370 9.98 -10.39 27.47
C MET A 370 8.70 -10.69 28.24
N SER A 371 8.77 -10.78 29.57
CA SER A 371 7.61 -11.09 30.42
C SER A 371 6.53 -10.01 30.30
N LEU A 372 6.90 -8.73 30.25
CA LEU A 372 5.97 -7.62 30.07
C LEU A 372 5.33 -7.64 28.66
N SER A 373 6.14 -7.91 27.63
CA SER A 373 5.65 -8.03 26.25
C SER A 373 4.63 -9.16 26.12
N GLU A 374 4.90 -10.34 26.70
CA GLU A 374 3.93 -11.44 26.69
C GLU A 374 2.66 -11.12 27.48
N ALA A 375 2.80 -10.51 28.65
CA ALA A 375 1.65 -10.12 29.48
C ALA A 375 0.75 -9.08 28.75
N SER A 376 1.35 -8.18 27.96
CA SER A 376 0.60 -7.16 27.20
C SER A 376 -0.32 -7.74 26.14
N LYS A 377 -0.02 -8.94 25.64
CA LYS A 377 -0.88 -9.65 24.66
C LYS A 377 -2.23 -10.08 25.24
N MET A 378 -2.34 -10.17 26.58
CA MET A 378 -3.56 -10.56 27.27
C MET A 378 -4.41 -9.36 27.72
N MET A 379 -4.03 -8.14 27.38
CA MET A 379 -4.83 -6.94 27.65
C MET A 379 -6.12 -6.96 26.79
N PRO A 380 -7.18 -6.29 27.26
CA PRO A 380 -8.49 -6.31 26.59
C PRO A 380 -8.49 -5.44 25.30
N PHE A 381 -7.66 -5.82 24.34
CA PHE A 381 -7.49 -5.13 23.05
C PHE A 381 -8.80 -5.03 22.26
N GLY A 382 -9.61 -6.09 22.26
CA GLY A 382 -10.88 -6.11 21.54
C GLY A 382 -11.86 -5.03 22.00
N ASP A 383 -11.85 -4.71 23.31
CA ASP A 383 -12.73 -3.66 23.86
C ASP A 383 -12.29 -2.26 23.41
N VAL A 384 -10.98 -2.04 23.29
CA VAL A 384 -10.42 -0.79 22.74
C VAL A 384 -10.70 -0.68 21.26
N TRP A 385 -10.57 -1.78 20.51
CA TRP A 385 -10.87 -1.83 19.09
C TRP A 385 -12.34 -1.53 18.78
N ASP A 386 -13.26 -2.13 19.52
CA ASP A 386 -14.70 -1.88 19.37
C ASP A 386 -15.03 -0.40 19.62
N TYR A 387 -14.42 0.18 20.64
CA TYR A 387 -14.58 1.60 20.93
C TYR A 387 -13.99 2.50 19.82
N TYR A 388 -12.81 2.14 19.31
CA TYR A 388 -12.17 2.83 18.19
C TYR A 388 -13.06 2.81 16.93
N CYS A 389 -13.69 1.66 16.63
CA CYS A 389 -14.66 1.55 15.55
C CYS A 389 -15.87 2.47 15.78
N GLU A 390 -16.43 2.48 16.99
CA GLU A 390 -17.57 3.33 17.35
C GLU A 390 -17.23 4.81 17.20
N GLN A 391 -16.04 5.26 17.62
CA GLN A 391 -15.58 6.65 17.46
C GLN A 391 -15.50 7.09 16.00
N HIS A 392 -15.22 6.16 15.08
CA HIS A 392 -15.16 6.41 13.64
C HIS A 392 -16.48 6.11 12.91
N GLY A 393 -17.55 5.77 13.64
CA GLY A 393 -18.87 5.49 13.06
C GLY A 393 -18.91 4.23 12.18
N VAL A 394 -17.96 3.28 12.38
CA VAL A 394 -17.91 2.03 11.62
C VAL A 394 -18.38 0.85 12.48
N LEU A 395 -18.93 -0.17 11.81
CA LEU A 395 -19.43 -1.36 12.49
C LEU A 395 -18.26 -2.18 13.11
N PRO A 396 -18.42 -2.69 14.35
CA PRO A 396 -17.44 -3.56 14.98
C PRO A 396 -17.36 -4.94 14.30
N GLU A 397 -16.53 -5.83 14.87
CA GLU A 397 -16.29 -7.16 14.33
C GLU A 397 -17.56 -7.97 14.10
N MET A 398 -17.58 -8.75 13.00
CA MET A 398 -18.69 -9.55 12.47
C MET A 398 -19.94 -8.77 12.01
N GLN A 399 -20.26 -7.62 12.61
CA GLN A 399 -21.40 -6.82 12.16
C GLN A 399 -21.15 -6.19 10.78
N TRP A 400 -19.93 -5.72 10.50
CA TRP A 400 -19.57 -5.24 9.17
C TRP A 400 -19.66 -6.37 8.13
N TYR A 401 -19.31 -7.60 8.53
CA TYR A 401 -19.36 -8.74 7.62
C TYR A 401 -20.79 -9.15 7.27
N ASP A 402 -21.71 -9.09 8.23
CA ASP A 402 -23.13 -9.34 7.96
C ASP A 402 -23.72 -8.28 7.01
N ASP A 403 -23.30 -7.04 7.15
CA ASP A 403 -23.66 -5.97 6.21
C ASP A 403 -23.00 -6.17 4.83
N CYS A 404 -21.77 -6.63 4.77
CA CYS A 404 -21.08 -6.98 3.52
C CYS A 404 -21.80 -8.11 2.76
N LYS A 405 -22.26 -9.15 3.46
CA LYS A 405 -23.07 -10.23 2.85
C LYS A 405 -24.39 -9.72 2.30
N ARG A 406 -25.02 -8.78 2.98
CA ARG A 406 -26.25 -8.12 2.50
C ARG A 406 -25.95 -7.29 1.25
N TYR A 407 -24.89 -6.48 1.25
CA TYR A 407 -24.45 -5.73 0.07
C TYR A 407 -24.14 -6.63 -1.11
N GLU A 408 -23.48 -7.77 -0.89
CA GLU A 408 -23.25 -8.76 -1.94
C GLU A 408 -24.56 -9.24 -2.56
N LYS A 409 -25.54 -9.60 -1.73
CA LYS A 409 -26.83 -10.10 -2.21
C LYS A 409 -27.65 -9.01 -2.93
N GLU A 410 -27.64 -7.79 -2.44
CA GLU A 410 -28.54 -6.71 -2.90
C GLU A 410 -27.93 -5.90 -4.04
N VAL A 411 -26.61 -5.79 -4.09
CA VAL A 411 -25.90 -4.91 -5.04
C VAL A 411 -25.00 -5.72 -5.97
N LEU A 412 -24.08 -6.54 -5.43
CA LEU A 412 -23.08 -7.19 -6.28
C LEU A 412 -23.69 -8.26 -7.19
N SER A 413 -24.67 -9.03 -6.69
CA SER A 413 -25.27 -10.14 -7.43
C SER A 413 -26.19 -9.72 -8.56
N VAL A 414 -26.53 -8.47 -8.65
CA VAL A 414 -27.43 -7.90 -9.68
C VAL A 414 -26.68 -7.05 -10.73
N ARG A 415 -25.33 -7.07 -10.75
CA ARG A 415 -24.45 -6.36 -11.71
C ARG A 415 -24.38 -6.99 -13.09
#